data_899e627e3ea5b46855142166f09994a5
#
_entry.id   899e627e3ea5b46855142166f09994a5
#
_cell.length_a   1.000
_cell.length_b   1.000
_cell.length_c   1.000
_cell.angle_alpha   90.00
_cell.angle_beta   90.00
_cell.angle_gamma   90.00
#
_symmetry.space_group_name_H-M   'P 1'
#
loop_
_entity.id
_entity.type
_entity.pdbx_description
1 polymer ?
#
loop_
_entity_poly.entity_id
_entity_poly.type
_entity_poly.pdbx_seq_one_letter_code
_entity_poly.pdbx_strand_id
1 'polypeptide(L)'
;AFVEQALRLLREAPKVRLSDSELRQHDISPERVRRWFLQNHGITFQAFQRMQRLNMALQELKAGRSTTDVAFDSGYESLSGFGYTCKKLTGFAPSAQRQVVLIHRFTTPLGPMFVCATQRGICLLEFVDRRALESEFSDLQRRFNASIIAGENAHTRQAQQEITEYFAGQRQSFEVALDTPGSEFQR
;
A
#
# COMPACT_ATOMS: atom_id res chain seq x y z
N ALA A 1 6.20 8.66 -15.66
CA ALA A 1 5.85 10.09 -15.64
C ALA A 1 4.43 10.35 -15.10
N PHE A 2 3.32 10.12 -15.83
CA PHE A 2 1.96 10.51 -15.41
C PHE A 2 1.43 9.78 -14.16
N VAL A 3 1.76 8.50 -13.98
CA VAL A 3 1.36 7.73 -12.79
C VAL A 3 2.11 8.23 -11.56
N GLU A 4 3.40 8.50 -11.67
CA GLU A 4 4.18 9.03 -10.56
C GLU A 4 3.66 10.42 -10.14
N GLN A 5 3.20 11.22 -11.09
CA GLN A 5 2.55 12.50 -10.80
C GLN A 5 1.23 12.29 -10.04
N ALA A 6 0.39 11.32 -10.45
CA ALA A 6 -0.85 10.98 -9.74
C ALA A 6 -0.57 10.46 -8.31
N LEU A 7 0.44 9.61 -8.15
CA LEU A 7 0.85 9.11 -6.83
C LEU A 7 1.42 10.23 -5.94
N ARG A 8 2.15 11.19 -6.52
CA ARG A 8 2.65 12.34 -5.79
C ARG A 8 1.50 13.20 -5.25
N LEU A 9 0.47 13.48 -6.06
CA LEU A 9 -0.71 14.20 -5.60
C LEU A 9 -1.41 13.48 -4.44
N LEU A 10 -1.49 12.15 -4.49
CA LEU A 10 -2.04 11.37 -3.36
C LEU A 10 -1.18 11.48 -2.10
N ARG A 11 0.15 11.55 -2.22
CA ARG A 11 1.05 11.70 -1.07
C ARG A 11 0.94 13.09 -0.45
N GLU A 12 0.75 14.13 -1.26
CA GLU A 12 0.58 15.52 -0.81
C GLU A 12 -0.76 15.74 -0.10
N ALA A 13 -1.82 15.06 -0.54
CA ALA A 13 -3.16 15.16 0.04
C ALA A 13 -3.79 13.78 0.27
N PRO A 14 -3.26 12.96 1.17
CA PRO A 14 -3.59 11.53 1.27
C PRO A 14 -4.99 11.24 1.77
N LYS A 15 -5.67 12.20 2.39
CA LYS A 15 -7.06 12.09 2.84
C LYS A 15 -8.07 12.55 1.78
N VAL A 16 -7.62 13.27 0.76
CA VAL A 16 -8.46 13.79 -0.32
C VAL A 16 -8.61 12.72 -1.40
N ARG A 17 -9.83 12.58 -1.90
CA ARG A 17 -10.09 11.75 -3.07
C ARG A 17 -9.80 12.55 -4.33
N LEU A 18 -8.82 12.12 -5.10
CA LEU A 18 -8.57 12.66 -6.44
C LEU A 18 -9.66 12.15 -7.40
N SER A 19 -10.50 13.07 -7.84
CA SER A 19 -11.50 12.85 -8.89
C SER A 19 -10.87 12.92 -10.28
N ASP A 20 -11.62 12.51 -11.30
CA ASP A 20 -11.21 12.63 -12.69
C ASP A 20 -11.00 14.11 -13.10
N SER A 21 -11.81 15.03 -12.55
CA SER A 21 -11.67 16.47 -12.80
C SER A 21 -10.38 17.03 -12.19
N GLU A 22 -10.04 16.64 -10.99
CA GLU A 22 -8.79 17.07 -10.34
C GLU A 22 -7.56 16.51 -11.07
N LEU A 23 -7.59 15.25 -11.51
CA LEU A 23 -6.51 14.71 -12.34
C LEU A 23 -6.31 15.55 -13.62
N ARG A 24 -7.41 15.91 -14.31
CA ARG A 24 -7.35 16.77 -15.51
C ARG A 24 -6.82 18.18 -15.24
N GLN A 25 -7.13 18.76 -14.08
CA GLN A 25 -6.58 20.05 -13.65
C GLN A 25 -5.05 20.03 -13.51
N HIS A 26 -4.48 18.85 -13.27
CA HIS A 26 -3.04 18.63 -13.22
C HIS A 26 -2.45 18.03 -14.51
N ASP A 27 -3.15 18.15 -15.65
CA ASP A 27 -2.76 17.60 -16.95
C ASP A 27 -2.55 16.08 -16.97
N ILE A 28 -3.24 15.37 -16.06
CA ILE A 28 -3.18 13.90 -15.96
C ILE A 28 -4.45 13.30 -16.57
N SER A 29 -4.31 12.43 -17.58
CA SER A 29 -5.44 11.69 -18.15
C SER A 29 -5.95 10.62 -17.17
N PRO A 30 -7.19 10.71 -16.66
CA PRO A 30 -7.78 9.70 -15.78
C PRO A 30 -7.88 8.34 -16.44
N GLU A 31 -8.10 8.30 -17.75
CA GLU A 31 -8.23 7.05 -18.54
C GLU A 31 -6.91 6.31 -18.59
N ARG A 32 -5.78 7.03 -18.75
CA ARG A 32 -4.44 6.45 -18.73
C ARG A 32 -4.08 5.94 -17.34
N VAL A 33 -4.43 6.68 -16.29
CA VAL A 33 -4.20 6.27 -14.89
C VAL A 33 -5.01 5.01 -14.59
N ARG A 34 -6.31 4.97 -14.91
CA ARG A 34 -7.16 3.78 -14.72
C ARG A 34 -6.61 2.55 -15.42
N ARG A 35 -6.26 2.69 -16.71
CA ARG A 35 -5.69 1.57 -17.50
C ARG A 35 -4.41 1.06 -16.88
N TRP A 36 -3.52 1.96 -16.50
CA TRP A 36 -2.23 1.59 -15.89
C TRP A 36 -2.43 0.84 -14.58
N PHE A 37 -3.32 1.32 -13.69
CA PHE A 37 -3.60 0.65 -12.41
C PHE A 37 -4.19 -0.74 -12.62
N LEU A 38 -5.14 -0.91 -13.51
CA LEU A 38 -5.71 -2.22 -13.83
C LEU A 38 -4.66 -3.19 -14.40
N GLN A 39 -3.80 -2.71 -15.30
CA GLN A 39 -2.76 -3.53 -15.91
C GLN A 39 -1.64 -3.90 -14.96
N ASN A 40 -1.26 -2.98 -14.06
CA ASN A 40 -0.09 -3.17 -13.21
C ASN A 40 -0.43 -3.63 -11.79
N HIS A 41 -1.60 -3.30 -11.27
CA HIS A 41 -2.03 -3.66 -9.91
C HIS A 41 -3.27 -4.56 -9.87
N GLY A 42 -3.96 -4.78 -10.99
CA GLY A 42 -5.20 -5.54 -11.02
C GLY A 42 -6.38 -4.89 -10.30
N ILE A 43 -6.24 -3.64 -9.84
CA ILE A 43 -7.25 -2.87 -9.13
C ILE A 43 -7.42 -1.48 -9.77
N THR A 44 -8.57 -0.84 -9.54
CA THR A 44 -8.78 0.53 -10.03
C THR A 44 -8.01 1.55 -9.20
N PHE A 45 -7.72 2.71 -9.79
CA PHE A 45 -7.09 3.84 -9.07
C PHE A 45 -7.94 4.30 -7.87
N GLN A 46 -9.27 4.30 -8.00
CA GLN A 46 -10.18 4.61 -6.89
C GLN A 46 -10.12 3.57 -5.76
N ALA A 47 -9.97 2.29 -6.09
CA ALA A 47 -9.78 1.24 -5.09
C ALA A 47 -8.45 1.42 -4.35
N PHE A 48 -7.37 1.73 -5.08
CA PHE A 48 -6.07 2.04 -4.50
C PHE A 48 -6.15 3.24 -3.54
N GLN A 49 -6.75 4.36 -3.96
CA GLN A 49 -6.95 5.53 -3.10
C GLN A 49 -7.74 5.20 -1.83
N ARG A 50 -8.77 4.35 -1.94
CA ARG A 50 -9.60 3.92 -0.82
C ARG A 50 -8.78 3.11 0.20
N MET A 51 -7.93 2.21 -0.28
CA MET A 51 -7.04 1.41 0.57
C MET A 51 -6.00 2.28 1.28
N GLN A 52 -5.44 3.27 0.58
CA GLN A 52 -4.50 4.23 1.18
C GLN A 52 -5.15 5.04 2.30
N ARG A 53 -6.34 5.59 2.06
CA ARG A 53 -7.08 6.34 3.09
C ARG A 53 -7.44 5.46 4.29
N LEU A 54 -7.88 4.22 4.04
CA LEU A 54 -8.17 3.27 5.09
C LEU A 54 -6.92 2.95 5.91
N ASN A 55 -5.79 2.71 5.27
CA ASN A 55 -4.53 2.46 5.98
C ASN A 55 -4.18 3.61 6.92
N MET A 56 -4.30 4.85 6.46
CA MET A 56 -4.05 6.03 7.31
C MET A 56 -5.03 6.13 8.46
N ALA A 57 -6.32 5.89 8.22
CA ALA A 57 -7.34 5.87 9.27
C ALA A 57 -7.01 4.82 10.34
N LEU A 58 -6.60 3.61 9.95
CA LEU A 58 -6.19 2.55 10.88
C LEU A 58 -4.94 2.93 11.69
N GLN A 59 -3.99 3.67 11.09
CA GLN A 59 -2.82 4.21 11.82
C GLN A 59 -3.25 5.21 12.90
N GLU A 60 -4.16 6.12 12.58
CA GLU A 60 -4.67 7.12 13.52
C GLU A 60 -5.44 6.47 14.68
N LEU A 61 -6.22 5.41 14.41
CA LEU A 61 -6.87 4.62 15.47
C LEU A 61 -5.85 3.96 16.40
N LYS A 62 -4.77 3.39 15.85
CA LYS A 62 -3.69 2.81 16.66
C LYS A 62 -2.95 3.86 17.49
N ALA A 63 -2.86 5.09 17.00
CA ALA A 63 -2.32 6.22 17.75
C ALA A 63 -3.27 6.76 18.83
N GLY A 64 -4.46 6.15 19.02
CA GLY A 64 -5.41 6.48 20.08
C GLY A 64 -6.45 7.54 19.72
N ARG A 65 -6.56 7.96 18.45
CA ARG A 65 -7.63 8.86 18.01
C ARG A 65 -8.99 8.18 18.08
N SER A 66 -10.06 8.95 18.32
CA SER A 66 -11.42 8.44 18.37
C SER A 66 -11.86 7.91 16.99
N THR A 67 -12.63 6.81 16.99
CA THR A 67 -13.15 6.22 15.74
C THR A 67 -14.04 7.20 14.99
N THR A 68 -14.80 8.04 15.71
CA THR A 68 -15.67 9.06 15.12
C THR A 68 -14.86 10.10 14.36
N ASP A 69 -13.87 10.70 15.00
CA ASP A 69 -13.04 11.74 14.37
C ASP A 69 -12.28 11.19 13.17
N VAL A 70 -11.67 10.00 13.33
CA VAL A 70 -10.92 9.35 12.25
C VAL A 70 -11.82 9.05 11.04
N ALA A 71 -13.04 8.55 11.26
CA ALA A 71 -13.96 8.25 10.17
C ALA A 71 -14.31 9.51 9.36
N PHE A 72 -14.72 10.59 10.03
CA PHE A 72 -15.09 11.83 9.36
C PHE A 72 -13.89 12.54 8.72
N ASP A 73 -12.75 12.61 9.40
CA ASP A 73 -11.51 13.18 8.86
C ASP A 73 -10.99 12.41 7.63
N SER A 74 -11.29 11.12 7.54
CA SER A 74 -10.94 10.27 6.40
C SER A 74 -11.97 10.33 5.26
N GLY A 75 -12.97 11.21 5.36
CA GLY A 75 -13.96 11.47 4.32
C GLY A 75 -15.11 10.46 4.28
N TYR A 76 -15.38 9.75 5.37
CA TYR A 76 -16.57 8.90 5.47
C TYR A 76 -17.75 9.72 5.99
N GLU A 77 -18.93 9.48 5.43
CA GLU A 77 -20.16 10.18 5.81
C GLU A 77 -20.79 9.62 7.09
N SER A 78 -20.37 8.42 7.50
CA SER A 78 -20.89 7.76 8.70
C SER A 78 -19.91 6.73 9.27
N LEU A 79 -20.04 6.44 10.57
CA LEU A 79 -19.30 5.35 11.23
C LEU A 79 -19.62 3.98 10.62
N SER A 80 -20.88 3.75 10.24
CA SER A 80 -21.32 2.52 9.59
C SER A 80 -20.63 2.32 8.23
N GLY A 81 -20.52 3.39 7.43
CA GLY A 81 -19.80 3.38 6.15
C GLY A 81 -18.31 3.11 6.30
N PHE A 82 -17.69 3.71 7.31
CA PHE A 82 -16.30 3.44 7.66
C PHE A 82 -16.10 1.98 8.09
N GLY A 83 -16.92 1.48 9.03
CA GLY A 83 -16.87 0.11 9.51
C GLY A 83 -17.08 -0.92 8.39
N TYR A 84 -18.07 -0.68 7.52
CA TYR A 84 -18.31 -1.52 6.34
C TYR A 84 -17.10 -1.58 5.40
N THR A 85 -16.54 -0.42 5.06
CA THR A 85 -15.37 -0.35 4.17
C THR A 85 -14.16 -1.05 4.78
N CYS A 86 -13.90 -0.82 6.07
CA CYS A 86 -12.82 -1.49 6.79
C CYS A 86 -13.00 -3.01 6.74
N LYS A 87 -14.16 -3.53 7.10
CA LYS A 87 -14.44 -4.97 7.08
C LYS A 87 -14.36 -5.56 5.67
N LYS A 88 -14.85 -4.84 4.66
CA LYS A 88 -14.80 -5.29 3.27
C LYS A 88 -13.38 -5.40 2.74
N LEU A 89 -12.49 -4.44 3.06
CA LEU A 89 -11.13 -4.39 2.53
C LEU A 89 -10.13 -5.19 3.35
N THR A 90 -10.34 -5.32 4.66
CA THR A 90 -9.38 -5.94 5.58
C THR A 90 -9.88 -7.23 6.23
N GLY A 91 -11.17 -7.51 6.17
CA GLY A 91 -11.78 -8.66 6.83
C GLY A 91 -12.08 -8.45 8.32
N PHE A 92 -11.78 -7.29 8.91
CA PHE A 92 -12.00 -6.99 10.32
C PHE A 92 -12.61 -5.60 10.55
N ALA A 93 -13.23 -5.42 11.71
CA ALA A 93 -13.77 -4.12 12.11
C ALA A 93 -12.64 -3.16 12.56
N PRO A 94 -12.84 -1.82 12.47
CA PRO A 94 -11.83 -0.85 12.91
C PRO A 94 -11.38 -1.05 14.37
N SER A 95 -12.29 -1.46 15.24
CA SER A 95 -12.04 -1.74 16.67
C SER A 95 -11.11 -2.94 16.92
N ALA A 96 -10.94 -3.83 15.94
CA ALA A 96 -10.07 -5.00 16.09
C ALA A 96 -8.59 -4.65 16.15
N GLN A 97 -8.20 -3.44 15.73
CA GLN A 97 -6.83 -2.91 15.74
C GLN A 97 -5.78 -3.86 15.15
N ARG A 98 -6.18 -4.68 14.18
CA ARG A 98 -5.28 -5.61 13.51
C ARG A 98 -4.22 -4.87 12.69
N GLN A 99 -3.10 -5.54 12.48
CA GLN A 99 -2.04 -5.04 11.62
C GLN A 99 -2.46 -5.11 10.15
N VAL A 100 -1.97 -4.15 9.36
CA VAL A 100 -2.08 -4.14 7.91
C VAL A 100 -0.68 -4.27 7.33
N VAL A 101 -0.54 -5.17 6.36
CA VAL A 101 0.62 -5.26 5.48
C VAL A 101 0.26 -4.57 4.18
N LEU A 102 1.06 -3.61 3.76
CA LEU A 102 0.90 -2.93 2.48
C LEU A 102 1.63 -3.71 1.39
N ILE A 103 0.96 -3.91 0.26
CA ILE A 103 1.57 -4.47 -0.94
C ILE A 103 1.67 -3.39 -2.01
N HIS A 104 2.88 -3.19 -2.53
CA HIS A 104 3.17 -2.28 -3.63
C HIS A 104 3.84 -3.03 -4.77
N ARG A 105 3.41 -2.76 -6.01
CA ARG A 105 3.98 -3.34 -7.23
C ARG A 105 4.75 -2.29 -8.00
N PHE A 106 5.92 -2.67 -8.48
CA PHE A 106 6.75 -1.83 -9.36
C PHE A 106 7.46 -2.69 -10.40
N THR A 107 8.00 -2.06 -11.43
CA THR A 107 8.66 -2.75 -12.55
C THR A 107 10.18 -2.59 -12.44
N THR A 108 10.90 -3.67 -12.68
CA THR A 108 12.38 -3.70 -12.79
C THR A 108 12.79 -4.17 -14.19
N PRO A 109 14.05 -4.03 -14.57
CA PRO A 109 14.55 -4.59 -15.84
C PRO A 109 14.37 -6.10 -15.99
N LEU A 110 14.26 -6.84 -14.87
CA LEU A 110 14.04 -8.29 -14.87
C LEU A 110 12.57 -8.69 -14.80
N GLY A 111 11.66 -7.72 -14.67
CA GLY A 111 10.23 -7.95 -14.57
C GLY A 111 9.57 -7.23 -13.40
N PRO A 112 8.25 -7.39 -13.26
CA PRO A 112 7.52 -6.77 -12.17
C PRO A 112 7.76 -7.50 -10.84
N MET A 113 7.87 -6.71 -9.77
CA MET A 113 8.06 -7.19 -8.40
C MET A 113 6.95 -6.68 -7.48
N PHE A 114 6.69 -7.45 -6.42
CA PHE A 114 5.95 -6.98 -5.24
C PHE A 114 6.89 -6.70 -4.09
N VAL A 115 6.63 -5.63 -3.38
CA VAL A 115 7.18 -5.36 -2.06
C VAL A 115 6.06 -5.29 -1.05
N CYS A 116 6.18 -6.04 0.05
CA CYS A 116 5.25 -5.97 1.17
C CYS A 116 5.94 -5.34 2.38
N ALA A 117 5.26 -4.43 3.05
CA ALA A 117 5.79 -3.75 4.23
C ALA A 117 4.75 -3.61 5.33
N THR A 118 5.22 -3.72 6.56
CA THR A 118 4.55 -3.24 7.76
C THR A 118 4.96 -1.78 8.04
N GLN A 119 4.57 -1.26 9.20
CA GLN A 119 5.07 0.04 9.67
C GLN A 119 6.53 -0.02 10.15
N ARG A 120 7.09 -1.21 10.35
CA ARG A 120 8.46 -1.40 10.87
C ARG A 120 9.48 -1.66 9.78
N GLY A 121 9.05 -2.19 8.63
CA GLY A 121 9.97 -2.52 7.54
C GLY A 121 9.38 -3.44 6.48
N ILE A 122 10.22 -3.84 5.57
CA ILE A 122 9.90 -4.77 4.48
C ILE A 122 9.81 -6.19 5.03
N CYS A 123 8.74 -6.91 4.68
CA CYS A 123 8.53 -8.31 5.09
C CYS A 123 8.48 -9.29 3.91
N LEU A 124 8.36 -8.80 2.68
CA LEU A 124 8.48 -9.61 1.47
C LEU A 124 8.95 -8.73 0.30
N LEU A 125 9.83 -9.28 -0.52
CA LEU A 125 10.21 -8.74 -1.83
C LEU A 125 10.33 -9.90 -2.80
N GLU A 126 9.49 -9.93 -3.84
CA GLU A 126 9.42 -11.08 -4.74
C GLU A 126 8.95 -10.70 -6.14
N PHE A 127 9.33 -11.48 -7.15
CA PHE A 127 8.81 -11.36 -8.50
C PHE A 127 7.34 -11.81 -8.58
N VAL A 128 6.55 -11.11 -9.42
CA VAL A 128 5.10 -11.35 -9.56
C VAL A 128 4.78 -12.73 -10.12
N ASP A 129 5.65 -13.29 -10.95
CA ASP A 129 5.46 -14.57 -11.64
C ASP A 129 5.91 -15.80 -10.82
N ARG A 130 6.30 -15.60 -9.56
CA ARG A 130 6.72 -16.72 -8.70
C ARG A 130 5.55 -17.64 -8.34
N ARG A 131 5.72 -18.94 -8.55
CA ARG A 131 4.69 -19.96 -8.31
C ARG A 131 4.21 -20.06 -6.84
N ALA A 132 5.06 -19.69 -5.88
CA ALA A 132 4.77 -19.79 -4.45
C ALA A 132 4.11 -18.52 -3.86
N LEU A 133 3.82 -17.50 -4.65
CA LEU A 133 3.41 -16.17 -4.18
C LEU A 133 2.13 -16.20 -3.30
N GLU A 134 1.14 -17.03 -3.66
CA GLU A 134 -0.09 -17.16 -2.86
C GLU A 134 0.16 -17.76 -1.48
N SER A 135 1.06 -18.75 -1.39
CA SER A 135 1.43 -19.34 -0.10
C SER A 135 2.24 -18.37 0.75
N GLU A 136 3.10 -17.55 0.15
CA GLU A 136 3.85 -16.50 0.83
C GLU A 136 2.93 -15.42 1.40
N PHE A 137 1.93 -14.98 0.65
CA PHE A 137 0.92 -14.04 1.16
C PHE A 137 0.10 -14.63 2.31
N SER A 138 -0.32 -15.89 2.19
CA SER A 138 -1.04 -16.59 3.26
C SER A 138 -0.18 -16.71 4.54
N ASP A 139 1.09 -16.97 4.38
CA ASP A 139 2.07 -17.02 5.47
C ASP A 139 2.25 -15.65 6.15
N LEU A 140 2.39 -14.58 5.37
CA LEU A 140 2.47 -13.23 5.91
C LEU A 140 1.21 -12.85 6.70
N GLN A 141 0.02 -13.11 6.16
CA GLN A 141 -1.24 -12.83 6.85
C GLN A 141 -1.33 -13.57 8.19
N ARG A 142 -0.91 -14.83 8.22
CA ARG A 142 -0.92 -15.64 9.45
C ARG A 142 0.12 -15.17 10.46
N ARG A 143 1.39 -14.98 10.04
CA ARG A 143 2.50 -14.62 10.92
C ARG A 143 2.33 -13.24 11.55
N PHE A 144 1.84 -12.28 10.79
CA PHE A 144 1.58 -10.93 11.28
C PHE A 144 0.17 -10.76 11.88
N ASN A 145 -0.71 -11.78 11.78
CA ASN A 145 -2.14 -11.63 12.08
C ASN A 145 -2.70 -10.36 11.40
N ALA A 146 -2.41 -10.20 10.11
CA ALA A 146 -2.63 -8.98 9.34
C ALA A 146 -3.47 -9.24 8.10
N SER A 147 -4.05 -8.18 7.57
CA SER A 147 -4.60 -8.16 6.21
C SER A 147 -3.62 -7.49 5.27
N ILE A 148 -3.56 -7.97 4.02
CA ILE A 148 -2.77 -7.37 2.96
C ILE A 148 -3.69 -6.48 2.13
N ILE A 149 -3.33 -5.22 1.98
CA ILE A 149 -4.04 -4.25 1.13
C ILE A 149 -3.04 -3.51 0.24
N ALA A 150 -3.50 -3.09 -0.95
CA ALA A 150 -2.67 -2.29 -1.83
C ALA A 150 -2.38 -0.92 -1.21
N GLY A 151 -1.12 -0.49 -1.29
CA GLY A 151 -0.69 0.79 -0.77
C GLY A 151 0.82 0.90 -0.72
N GLU A 152 1.29 2.07 -0.30
CA GLU A 152 2.70 2.35 -0.12
C GLU A 152 2.96 3.09 1.21
N ASN A 153 4.15 2.92 1.74
CA ASN A 153 4.68 3.69 2.87
C ASN A 153 6.14 4.07 2.61
N ALA A 154 6.81 4.66 3.59
CA ALA A 154 8.22 5.04 3.45
C ALA A 154 9.11 3.84 3.08
N HIS A 155 8.88 2.67 3.69
CA HIS A 155 9.68 1.47 3.46
C HIS A 155 9.50 0.91 2.04
N THR A 156 8.26 0.84 1.53
CA THR A 156 8.02 0.36 0.14
C THR A 156 8.63 1.31 -0.89
N ARG A 157 8.56 2.62 -0.67
CA ARG A 157 9.18 3.61 -1.55
C ARG A 157 10.70 3.53 -1.52
N GLN A 158 11.29 3.42 -0.33
CA GLN A 158 12.74 3.24 -0.17
C GLN A 158 13.21 1.96 -0.87
N ALA A 159 12.53 0.84 -0.67
CA ALA A 159 12.86 -0.42 -1.35
C ALA A 159 12.82 -0.28 -2.87
N GLN A 160 11.78 0.32 -3.42
CA GLN A 160 11.68 0.58 -4.86
C GLN A 160 12.82 1.47 -5.36
N GLN A 161 13.16 2.54 -4.63
CA GLN A 161 14.25 3.43 -4.98
C GLN A 161 15.59 2.69 -4.98
N GLU A 162 15.91 1.99 -3.88
CA GLU A 162 17.17 1.27 -3.73
C GLU A 162 17.33 0.17 -4.78
N ILE A 163 16.26 -0.54 -5.15
CA ILE A 163 16.28 -1.53 -6.23
C ILE A 163 16.49 -0.87 -7.58
N THR A 164 15.88 0.29 -7.83
CA THR A 164 16.08 1.06 -9.05
C THR A 164 17.55 1.51 -9.20
N GLU A 165 18.13 2.02 -8.11
CA GLU A 165 19.55 2.41 -8.05
C GLU A 165 20.48 1.21 -8.24
N TYR A 166 20.14 0.05 -7.66
CA TYR A 166 20.89 -1.20 -7.84
C TYR A 166 20.95 -1.63 -9.32
N PHE A 167 19.80 -1.66 -9.99
CA PHE A 167 19.75 -2.00 -11.42
C PHE A 167 20.42 -0.95 -12.33
N ALA A 168 20.51 0.28 -11.87
CA ALA A 168 21.28 1.35 -12.56
C ALA A 168 22.78 1.28 -12.28
N GLY A 169 23.26 0.34 -11.46
CA GLY A 169 24.67 0.22 -11.07
C GLY A 169 25.14 1.29 -10.08
N GLN A 170 24.22 2.02 -9.46
CA GLN A 170 24.52 3.13 -8.55
C GLN A 170 24.58 2.70 -7.08
N ARG A 171 24.12 1.48 -6.78
CA ARG A 171 24.03 0.93 -5.41
C ARG A 171 24.49 -0.52 -5.38
N GLN A 172 25.18 -0.91 -4.31
CA GLN A 172 25.60 -2.29 -4.05
C GLN A 172 25.10 -2.85 -2.72
N SER A 173 24.60 -1.99 -1.83
CA SER A 173 24.08 -2.37 -0.51
C SER A 173 22.70 -1.76 -0.29
N PHE A 174 21.88 -2.43 0.53
CA PHE A 174 20.52 -2.00 0.84
C PHE A 174 20.44 -1.54 2.30
N GLU A 175 19.76 -0.42 2.55
CA GLU A 175 19.60 0.19 3.87
C GLU A 175 18.16 0.13 4.38
N VAL A 176 17.24 -0.41 3.55
CA VAL A 176 15.84 -0.52 3.92
C VAL A 176 15.65 -1.38 5.17
N ALA A 177 14.83 -0.91 6.11
CA ALA A 177 14.50 -1.65 7.30
C ALA A 177 13.72 -2.92 6.97
N LEU A 178 14.04 -4.02 7.64
CA LEU A 178 13.38 -5.31 7.50
C LEU A 178 12.48 -5.59 8.71
N ASP A 179 11.31 -6.15 8.46
CA ASP A 179 10.41 -6.69 9.48
C ASP A 179 10.20 -8.17 9.19
N THR A 180 11.15 -9.00 9.66
CA THR A 180 11.20 -10.43 9.39
C THR A 180 10.55 -11.20 10.53
N PRO A 181 9.32 -11.74 10.34
CA PRO A 181 8.73 -12.65 11.31
C PRO A 181 9.45 -13.99 11.22
N GLY A 182 10.03 -14.45 12.31
CA GLY A 182 10.72 -15.73 12.33
C GLY A 182 11.40 -16.00 13.67
N SER A 183 11.87 -17.24 13.86
CA SER A 183 12.75 -17.60 14.98
C SER A 183 14.11 -16.88 14.85
N GLU A 184 14.87 -16.82 15.93
CA GLU A 184 16.24 -16.26 15.91
C GLU A 184 17.14 -16.90 14.83
N PHE A 185 16.89 -18.16 14.50
CA PHE A 185 17.60 -18.89 13.44
C PHE A 185 17.20 -18.43 12.02
N GLN A 186 16.00 -17.85 11.85
CA GLN A 186 15.46 -17.43 10.55
C GLN A 186 15.65 -15.94 10.27
N ARG A 187 16.18 -15.19 11.22
CA ARG A 187 16.53 -13.77 11.11
C ARG A 187 18.03 -13.63 10.86
#